data_9e1af4dc096be60aa480d3a72f2d1c8d
#
_entry.id   9e1af4dc096be60aa480d3a72f2d1c8d
#
_cell.length_a   1.000
_cell.length_b   1.000
_cell.length_c   1.000
_cell.angle_alpha   90.00
_cell.angle_beta   90.00
_cell.angle_gamma   90.00
#
_symmetry.space_group_name_H-M   'P 1'
#
loop_
_entity.id
_entity.type
_entity.pdbx_description
1 polymer ?
#
loop_
_entity_poly.entity_id
_entity_poly.type
_entity_poly.pdbx_seq_one_letter_code
_entity_poly.pdbx_strand_id
1 'polypeptide(L)'
;MKLFVFVLIALMLMLSPASAKQQEAEFVYYGFDPDIVTNYVSGNRRSLGYVRVTIELMITDKNFLPAIEHHEPLILDTIIGILSKQSEDNVKSLTGREEIRTTILTKLQEVLKRETGDAIIKDVLFTKYLYQ
;
A
#
# COMPACT_ATOMS: atom_id res chain seq x y z
N MET A 1 54.63 14.30 29.71
CA MET A 1 53.83 13.06 29.82
C MET A 1 52.44 13.30 30.35
N LYS A 2 52.28 14.02 31.46
CA LYS A 2 50.93 14.29 32.03
C LYS A 2 50.06 15.14 31.11
N LEU A 3 50.63 16.10 30.37
CA LEU A 3 49.90 16.92 29.43
C LEU A 3 49.41 16.12 28.20
N PHE A 4 50.21 15.14 27.73
CA PHE A 4 49.86 14.30 26.59
C PHE A 4 48.74 13.33 26.90
N VAL A 5 48.64 12.84 28.16
CA VAL A 5 47.57 11.97 28.62
C VAL A 5 46.25 12.75 28.74
N PHE A 6 46.31 14.02 29.16
CA PHE A 6 45.12 14.87 29.23
C PHE A 6 44.54 15.21 27.86
N VAL A 7 45.39 15.43 26.86
CA VAL A 7 45.00 15.70 25.48
C VAL A 7 44.40 14.46 24.86
N LEU A 8 44.93 13.25 25.14
CA LEU A 8 44.39 11.99 24.64
C LEU A 8 43.03 11.66 25.23
N ILE A 9 42.80 11.96 26.54
CA ILE A 9 41.52 11.79 27.21
C ILE A 9 40.47 12.78 26.69
N ALA A 10 40.86 14.02 26.44
CA ALA A 10 39.99 15.05 25.86
C ALA A 10 39.55 14.72 24.42
N LEU A 11 40.42 14.07 23.64
CA LEU A 11 40.11 13.64 22.27
C LEU A 11 39.15 12.45 22.22
N MET A 12 39.19 11.56 23.25
CA MET A 12 38.25 10.42 23.36
C MET A 12 36.84 10.84 23.76
N LEU A 13 36.66 11.99 24.42
CA LEU A 13 35.35 12.52 24.82
C LEU A 13 34.57 13.17 23.65
N MET A 14 35.22 13.38 22.51
CA MET A 14 34.59 13.97 21.31
C MET A 14 33.98 12.91 20.37
N LEU A 15 34.14 11.62 20.64
CA LEU A 15 33.41 10.55 19.92
C LEU A 15 32.07 10.28 20.61
N SER A 16 31.21 11.29 20.64
CA SER A 16 29.80 11.02 20.90
C SER A 16 29.27 10.22 19.71
N PRO A 17 28.71 9.00 19.89
CA PRO A 17 27.99 8.36 18.81
C PRO A 17 26.83 9.28 18.45
N ALA A 18 26.87 9.82 17.25
CA ALA A 18 25.70 10.43 16.65
C ALA A 18 24.63 9.34 16.61
N SER A 19 23.73 9.37 17.59
CA SER A 19 22.53 8.54 17.59
C SER A 19 21.73 9.00 16.37
N ALA A 20 21.94 8.35 15.25
CA ALA A 20 21.05 8.48 14.12
C ALA A 20 19.69 8.02 14.64
N LYS A 21 18.80 8.98 14.96
CA LYS A 21 17.39 8.70 15.09
C LYS A 21 16.99 8.06 13.78
N GLN A 22 16.86 6.74 13.80
CA GLN A 22 16.16 6.00 12.77
C GLN A 22 14.76 6.62 12.76
N GLN A 23 14.50 7.43 11.74
CA GLN A 23 13.18 7.97 11.49
C GLN A 23 12.36 6.73 11.11
N GLU A 24 11.65 6.15 12.08
CA GLU A 24 10.68 5.10 11.80
C GLU A 24 9.73 5.68 10.77
N ALA A 25 9.67 5.06 9.61
CA ALA A 25 8.76 5.45 8.55
C ALA A 25 7.34 5.34 9.13
N GLU A 26 6.69 6.48 9.33
CA GLU A 26 5.32 6.54 9.84
C GLU A 26 4.39 6.13 8.70
N PHE A 27 3.99 4.86 8.68
CA PHE A 27 3.01 4.36 7.73
C PHE A 27 1.65 4.99 8.00
N VAL A 28 0.99 5.35 6.92
CA VAL A 28 -0.36 5.92 6.94
C VAL A 28 -1.25 5.06 6.09
N TYR A 29 -2.52 4.93 6.48
CA TYR A 29 -3.52 4.19 5.72
C TYR A 29 -4.50 5.15 5.06
N TYR A 30 -4.86 4.86 3.83
CA TYR A 30 -5.85 5.58 3.05
C TYR A 30 -6.97 4.63 2.64
N GLY A 31 -8.18 4.91 3.09
CA GLY A 31 -9.37 4.14 2.76
C GLY A 31 -10.27 4.87 1.77
N PHE A 32 -11.14 4.13 1.11
CA PHE A 32 -12.13 4.66 0.17
C PHE A 32 -13.53 4.64 0.79
N ASP A 33 -14.27 5.71 0.63
CA ASP A 33 -15.68 5.83 1.04
C ASP A 33 -16.49 6.38 -0.14
N PRO A 34 -17.56 5.68 -0.56
CA PRO A 34 -18.08 4.39 -0.07
C PRO A 34 -17.24 3.17 -0.45
N ASP A 35 -17.64 1.98 0.06
CA ASP A 35 -17.07 0.69 -0.34
C ASP A 35 -17.10 0.52 -1.87
N ILE A 36 -16.10 -0.16 -2.40
CA ILE A 36 -16.04 -0.50 -3.83
C ILE A 36 -16.97 -1.68 -4.10
N VAL A 37 -17.94 -1.48 -4.99
CA VAL A 37 -18.86 -2.52 -5.45
C VAL A 37 -18.71 -2.67 -6.95
N THR A 38 -18.42 -3.88 -7.41
CA THR A 38 -18.35 -4.18 -8.83
C THR A 38 -18.78 -5.62 -9.11
N ASN A 39 -18.97 -5.96 -10.37
CA ASN A 39 -19.24 -7.32 -10.78
C ASN A 39 -17.95 -8.10 -11.03
N TYR A 40 -18.04 -9.41 -11.01
CA TYR A 40 -17.01 -10.33 -11.49
C TYR A 40 -17.60 -11.29 -12.54
N VAL A 41 -16.75 -12.05 -13.20
CA VAL A 41 -17.18 -13.03 -14.22
C VAL A 41 -17.76 -14.26 -13.54
N SER A 42 -19.11 -14.35 -13.52
CA SER A 42 -19.82 -15.51 -12.98
C SER A 42 -19.75 -16.68 -13.94
N GLY A 43 -19.60 -17.90 -13.40
CA GLY A 43 -19.70 -19.15 -14.17
C GLY A 43 -21.09 -19.42 -14.73
N ASN A 44 -22.12 -18.75 -14.22
CA ASN A 44 -23.49 -18.85 -14.68
C ASN A 44 -23.90 -17.60 -15.49
N ARG A 45 -24.14 -17.78 -16.80
CA ARG A 45 -24.55 -16.70 -17.70
C ARG A 45 -25.88 -16.02 -17.34
N ARG A 46 -26.65 -16.58 -16.41
CA ARG A 46 -27.98 -16.06 -16.01
C ARG A 46 -27.94 -15.16 -14.80
N SER A 47 -26.83 -15.10 -14.07
CA SER A 47 -26.64 -14.23 -12.90
C SER A 47 -25.35 -13.44 -13.00
N LEU A 48 -25.38 -12.20 -12.55
CA LEU A 48 -24.19 -11.40 -12.34
C LEU A 48 -23.66 -11.67 -10.92
N GLY A 49 -22.37 -11.97 -10.82
CA GLY A 49 -21.71 -12.03 -9.53
C GLY A 49 -21.27 -10.62 -9.11
N TYR A 50 -21.45 -10.29 -7.84
CA TYR A 50 -21.03 -9.02 -7.27
C TYR A 50 -20.02 -9.23 -6.15
N VAL A 51 -19.02 -8.37 -6.11
CA VAL A 51 -18.06 -8.27 -5.03
C VAL A 51 -18.11 -6.87 -4.43
N ARG A 52 -18.12 -6.82 -3.10
CA ARG A 52 -18.06 -5.58 -2.31
C ARG A 52 -16.83 -5.64 -1.44
N VAL A 53 -15.95 -4.68 -1.60
CA VAL A 53 -14.69 -4.63 -0.86
C VAL A 53 -14.50 -3.27 -0.22
N THR A 54 -13.97 -3.27 1.00
CA THR A 54 -13.35 -2.11 1.60
C THR A 54 -11.85 -2.32 1.53
N ILE A 55 -11.16 -1.39 0.91
CA ILE A 55 -9.71 -1.43 0.68
C ILE A 55 -9.06 -0.30 1.43
N GLU A 56 -7.97 -0.61 2.11
CA GLU A 56 -7.05 0.38 2.67
C GLU A 56 -5.68 0.24 2.02
N LEU A 57 -5.14 1.39 1.59
CA LEU A 57 -3.78 1.48 1.05
C LEU A 57 -2.83 1.86 2.17
N MET A 58 -1.80 1.05 2.38
CA MET A 58 -0.69 1.40 3.25
C MET A 58 0.29 2.29 2.48
N ILE A 59 0.42 3.53 2.91
CA ILE A 59 1.25 4.54 2.27
C ILE A 59 2.61 4.61 2.95
N THR A 60 3.69 4.71 2.17
CA THR A 60 5.07 4.71 2.67
C THR A 60 5.42 5.95 3.50
N ASP A 61 4.76 7.08 3.24
CA ASP A 61 4.96 8.34 3.94
C ASP A 61 3.68 9.19 3.85
N LYS A 62 3.30 9.82 4.96
CA LYS A 62 2.13 10.74 5.04
C LYS A 62 2.19 11.89 4.04
N ASN A 63 3.38 12.30 3.63
CA ASN A 63 3.56 13.37 2.65
C ASN A 63 3.02 13.01 1.26
N PHE A 64 2.79 11.73 0.99
CA PHE A 64 2.18 11.25 -0.26
C PHE A 64 0.65 11.25 -0.25
N LEU A 65 0.00 11.52 0.89
CA LEU A 65 -1.48 11.56 0.94
C LEU A 65 -2.11 12.49 -0.10
N PRO A 66 -1.61 13.73 -0.32
CA PRO A 66 -2.16 14.59 -1.37
C PRO A 66 -2.05 13.98 -2.78
N ALA A 67 -0.98 13.24 -3.08
CA ALA A 67 -0.82 12.55 -4.34
C ALA A 67 -1.81 11.39 -4.50
N ILE A 68 -2.09 10.65 -3.42
CA ILE A 68 -3.11 9.59 -3.40
C ILE A 68 -4.51 10.19 -3.66
N GLU A 69 -4.87 11.25 -2.97
CA GLU A 69 -6.14 11.95 -3.14
C GLU A 69 -6.32 12.48 -4.56
N HIS A 70 -5.27 13.08 -5.12
CA HIS A 70 -5.27 13.60 -6.49
C HIS A 70 -5.49 12.49 -7.53
N HIS A 71 -4.90 11.31 -7.30
CA HIS A 71 -4.98 10.16 -8.20
C HIS A 71 -6.08 9.15 -7.83
N GLU A 72 -6.95 9.48 -6.88
CA GLU A 72 -8.01 8.56 -6.42
C GLU A 72 -8.86 8.00 -7.58
N PRO A 73 -9.31 8.78 -8.59
CA PRO A 73 -10.07 8.23 -9.70
C PRO A 73 -9.29 7.16 -10.49
N LEU A 74 -8.01 7.37 -10.69
CA LEU A 74 -7.12 6.41 -11.38
C LEU A 74 -6.94 5.14 -10.55
N ILE A 75 -6.79 5.29 -9.24
CA ILE A 75 -6.66 4.17 -8.30
C ILE A 75 -7.93 3.33 -8.32
N LEU A 76 -9.10 3.94 -8.19
CA LEU A 76 -10.39 3.26 -8.22
C LEU A 76 -10.65 2.56 -9.55
N ASP A 77 -10.38 3.21 -10.67
CA ASP A 77 -10.49 2.61 -12.00
C ASP A 77 -9.60 1.38 -12.14
N THR A 78 -8.38 1.43 -11.66
CA THR A 78 -7.44 0.32 -11.66
C THR A 78 -7.96 -0.85 -10.82
N ILE A 79 -8.44 -0.61 -9.62
CA ILE A 79 -8.99 -1.63 -8.71
C ILE A 79 -10.23 -2.28 -9.31
N ILE A 80 -11.19 -1.48 -9.78
CA ILE A 80 -12.44 -1.97 -10.40
C ILE A 80 -12.13 -2.78 -11.65
N GLY A 81 -11.19 -2.31 -12.49
CA GLY A 81 -10.77 -3.00 -13.69
C GLY A 81 -10.15 -4.38 -13.42
N ILE A 82 -9.45 -4.55 -12.30
CA ILE A 82 -8.89 -5.85 -11.88
C ILE A 82 -10.00 -6.76 -11.34
N LEU A 83 -10.84 -6.25 -10.44
CA LEU A 83 -11.92 -7.02 -9.82
C LEU A 83 -12.94 -7.52 -10.85
N SER A 84 -13.34 -6.68 -11.78
CA SER A 84 -14.37 -7.00 -12.79
C SER A 84 -13.97 -8.10 -13.77
N LYS A 85 -12.68 -8.39 -13.89
CA LYS A 85 -12.14 -9.43 -14.78
C LYS A 85 -11.90 -10.76 -14.06
N GLN A 86 -12.09 -10.82 -12.75
CA GLN A 86 -11.85 -12.04 -11.98
C GLN A 86 -12.92 -13.08 -12.24
N SER A 87 -12.48 -14.33 -12.19
CA SER A 87 -13.40 -15.49 -12.22
C SER A 87 -14.09 -15.66 -10.86
N GLU A 88 -15.22 -16.35 -10.86
CA GLU A 88 -15.93 -16.71 -9.63
C GLU A 88 -15.02 -17.48 -8.65
N ASP A 89 -14.24 -18.44 -9.16
CA ASP A 89 -13.32 -19.24 -8.34
C ASP A 89 -12.28 -18.35 -7.64
N ASN A 90 -11.71 -17.39 -8.34
CA ASN A 90 -10.74 -16.45 -7.75
C ASN A 90 -11.39 -15.55 -6.71
N VAL A 91 -12.59 -15.05 -6.97
CA VAL A 91 -13.30 -14.17 -6.02
C VAL A 91 -13.66 -14.92 -4.74
N LYS A 92 -14.11 -16.19 -4.86
CA LYS A 92 -14.63 -16.96 -3.73
C LYS A 92 -13.59 -17.74 -2.93
N SER A 93 -12.39 -17.97 -3.48
CA SER A 93 -11.34 -18.72 -2.79
C SER A 93 -10.40 -17.81 -1.99
N LEU A 94 -9.81 -18.34 -0.92
CA LEU A 94 -8.81 -17.61 -0.13
C LEU A 94 -7.54 -17.34 -0.94
N THR A 95 -7.09 -18.31 -1.72
CA THR A 95 -5.93 -18.17 -2.62
C THR A 95 -6.19 -17.13 -3.69
N GLY A 96 -7.36 -17.18 -4.33
CA GLY A 96 -7.74 -16.21 -5.36
C GLY A 96 -7.84 -14.79 -4.81
N ARG A 97 -8.37 -14.62 -3.58
CA ARG A 97 -8.40 -13.31 -2.91
C ARG A 97 -7.00 -12.74 -2.70
N GLU A 98 -6.04 -13.57 -2.30
CA GLU A 98 -4.66 -13.14 -2.12
C GLU A 98 -3.99 -12.79 -3.46
N GLU A 99 -4.27 -13.55 -4.52
CA GLU A 99 -3.82 -13.21 -5.88
C GLU A 99 -4.39 -11.89 -6.36
N ILE A 100 -5.68 -11.63 -6.11
CA ILE A 100 -6.33 -10.36 -6.43
C ILE A 100 -5.66 -9.21 -5.67
N ARG A 101 -5.42 -9.36 -4.38
CA ARG A 101 -4.75 -8.37 -3.54
C ARG A 101 -3.36 -8.02 -4.07
N THR A 102 -2.56 -9.04 -4.35
CA THR A 102 -1.20 -8.88 -4.89
C THR A 102 -1.21 -8.23 -6.27
N THR A 103 -2.16 -8.59 -7.13
CA THR A 103 -2.33 -8.00 -8.46
C THR A 103 -2.68 -6.51 -8.36
N ILE A 104 -3.60 -6.15 -7.46
CA ILE A 104 -3.96 -4.76 -7.19
C ILE A 104 -2.73 -3.99 -6.70
N LEU A 105 -2.00 -4.51 -5.73
CA LEU A 105 -0.80 -3.87 -5.19
C LEU A 105 0.23 -3.60 -6.29
N THR A 106 0.59 -4.62 -7.06
CA THR A 106 1.58 -4.51 -8.14
C THR A 106 1.15 -3.47 -9.18
N LYS A 107 -0.11 -3.50 -9.58
CA LYS A 107 -0.62 -2.58 -10.59
C LYS A 107 -0.71 -1.14 -10.10
N LEU A 108 -1.13 -0.93 -8.87
CA LEU A 108 -1.15 0.41 -8.27
C LEU A 108 0.25 0.97 -8.10
N GLN A 109 1.21 0.16 -7.67
CA GLN A 109 2.61 0.58 -7.58
C GLN A 109 3.16 1.00 -8.94
N GLU A 110 2.89 0.24 -9.99
CA GLU A 110 3.30 0.56 -11.37
C GLU A 110 2.67 1.88 -11.85
N VAL A 111 1.35 2.01 -11.72
CA VAL A 111 0.60 3.16 -12.21
C VAL A 111 1.02 4.44 -11.46
N LEU A 112 1.08 4.41 -10.14
CA LEU A 112 1.43 5.58 -9.33
C LEU A 112 2.91 5.97 -9.48
N LYS A 113 3.81 5.00 -9.66
CA LYS A 113 5.21 5.31 -9.97
C LYS A 113 5.34 6.04 -11.30
N ARG A 114 4.56 5.65 -12.30
CA ARG A 114 4.53 6.34 -13.59
C ARG A 114 4.00 7.78 -13.49
N GLU A 115 2.96 7.98 -12.67
CA GLU A 115 2.33 9.30 -12.53
C GLU A 115 3.09 10.25 -11.58
N THR A 116 3.69 9.72 -10.52
CA THR A 116 4.32 10.53 -9.47
C THR A 116 5.85 10.45 -9.45
N GLY A 117 6.42 9.42 -10.07
CA GLY A 117 7.86 9.13 -10.00
C GLY A 117 8.29 8.34 -8.76
N ASP A 118 7.41 8.12 -7.78
CA ASP A 118 7.71 7.51 -6.50
C ASP A 118 6.89 6.24 -6.24
N ALA A 119 7.49 5.29 -5.51
CA ALA A 119 6.80 4.12 -4.99
C ALA A 119 6.10 4.49 -3.68
N ILE A 120 4.85 4.92 -3.75
CA ILE A 120 4.11 5.50 -2.63
C ILE A 120 3.19 4.52 -1.90
N ILE A 121 2.89 3.37 -2.49
CA ILE A 121 2.07 2.32 -1.85
C ILE A 121 2.97 1.18 -1.38
N LYS A 122 2.88 0.86 -0.10
CA LYS A 122 3.57 -0.24 0.54
C LYS A 122 2.80 -1.54 0.46
N ASP A 123 1.50 -1.49 0.73
CA ASP A 123 0.62 -2.65 0.76
C ASP A 123 -0.84 -2.27 0.49
N VAL A 124 -1.64 -3.29 0.21
CA VAL A 124 -3.09 -3.20 0.03
C VAL A 124 -3.75 -4.16 1.00
N LEU A 125 -4.72 -3.66 1.76
CA LEU A 125 -5.46 -4.43 2.75
C LEU A 125 -6.93 -4.51 2.37
N PHE A 126 -7.51 -5.69 2.41
CA PHE A 126 -8.96 -5.88 2.40
C PHE A 126 -9.47 -5.91 3.83
N THR A 127 -10.15 -4.86 4.27
CA THR A 127 -10.78 -4.79 5.59
C THR A 127 -12.20 -5.33 5.59
N LYS A 128 -12.82 -5.38 4.43
CA LYS A 128 -14.09 -6.06 4.17
C LYS A 128 -14.05 -6.71 2.79
N TYR A 129 -14.57 -7.92 2.69
CA TYR A 129 -14.62 -8.65 1.43
C TYR A 129 -15.88 -9.53 1.40
N LEU A 130 -16.87 -9.08 0.64
CA LEU A 130 -18.16 -9.75 0.51
C LEU A 130 -18.42 -10.05 -0.96
N TYR A 131 -19.02 -11.19 -1.25
CA TYR A 131 -19.40 -11.59 -2.62
C TYR A 131 -20.80 -12.26 -2.62
N GLN A 132 -21.43 -12.19 -3.78
CA GLN A 132 -22.75 -12.77 -4.00
C GLN A 132 -22.83 -13.42 -5.36
#